data_ac3c5c31d6ffb47f3c26295a98b7746b
#
_entry.id   ac3c5c31d6ffb47f3c26295a98b7746b
#
_cell.length_a   1.000
_cell.length_b   1.000
_cell.length_c   1.000
_cell.angle_alpha   90.00
_cell.angle_beta   90.00
_cell.angle_gamma   90.00
#
_symmetry.space_group_name_H-M   'P 1'
#
loop_
_entity.id
_entity.type
_entity.pdbx_description
1 polymer ?
#
loop_
_entity_poly.entity_id
_entity_poly.type
_entity_poly.pdbx_seq_one_letter_code
_entity_poly.pdbx_strand_id
1 'polypeptide(L)'
;MNNQLPMTTTVYAARRIITMNPSRPDATHVAVRDGRILGAGPLEDLAGWGPYELDERFADKVLMPGLVEGHSHLMAGTFWRFTYCGYYDVRDPQGRNVAGSRSLEAVVVALSARAGTMDDPAAPLVGWGFDPIYFGQRRCNRHDLDQVSTQRPVGVMHASGHILNVNTAALEKAGLLRTGITHPGIPLGADGLPTGELKGPDAMGPALAVVGLNRSFLGSDEFGIRAFGQLAVRAGVTTATDLAATLGDGEVDELLRVTGEEGYPLRIVPLLRLIGMTPVDAVQRAQALQTRSTEQLRLGRIKVVADGSIQGFSARLRWPGYYNGAPNGLWYTPPETIRQAYALALAQGVQIHTHTNGDEATEMVLDQLEAVLRTQPGPDHRFILQHCQLADAAQFRRMKALGMGVNLFANHHYYWGDQHRDVTVGPERAERMNACRSALDTGVPFSIHSDAPITPLAPLFTAWCAVNRLTATGRVLGAHQRIGVMDALRAVTLGAAWTLKLDGEIGSIECGKRADFCVLEDDPTEVGAEHLKDVRVWGTVQGGRVFQAP
;
A
#
# COMPACT_ATOMS: atom_id res chain seq x y z
N MET A 1 11.17 -38.16 29.00
CA MET A 1 11.38 -38.29 27.55
C MET A 1 10.12 -37.80 26.88
N ASN A 2 10.10 -36.58 26.34
CA ASN A 2 8.95 -36.08 25.60
C ASN A 2 8.86 -36.83 24.27
N ASN A 3 7.84 -37.65 24.15
CA ASN A 3 7.47 -38.33 22.92
C ASN A 3 6.81 -37.31 21.99
N GLN A 4 7.61 -36.37 21.41
CA GLN A 4 7.14 -35.60 20.26
C GLN A 4 7.06 -36.62 19.10
N LEU A 5 5.86 -36.81 18.57
CA LEU A 5 5.65 -37.51 17.29
C LEU A 5 6.59 -36.87 16.26
N PRO A 6 7.27 -37.63 15.40
CA PRO A 6 8.14 -37.06 14.36
C PRO A 6 7.28 -36.14 13.50
N MET A 7 7.67 -34.86 13.45
CA MET A 7 6.94 -33.85 12.71
C MET A 7 7.02 -34.18 11.22
N THR A 8 5.87 -34.35 10.59
CA THR A 8 5.74 -34.83 9.21
C THR A 8 6.25 -33.73 8.25
N THR A 9 7.15 -34.11 7.35
CA THR A 9 7.53 -33.25 6.22
C THR A 9 6.45 -33.32 5.16
N THR A 10 5.96 -32.18 4.68
CA THR A 10 5.10 -32.11 3.50
C THR A 10 5.94 -31.73 2.30
N VAL A 11 5.84 -32.49 1.21
CA VAL A 11 6.46 -32.13 -0.08
C VAL A 11 5.34 -31.74 -1.03
N TYR A 12 5.28 -30.46 -1.38
CA TYR A 12 4.35 -29.97 -2.40
C TYR A 12 4.95 -30.21 -3.79
N ALA A 13 4.17 -30.89 -4.65
CA ALA A 13 4.46 -31.02 -6.08
C ALA A 13 3.80 -29.88 -6.86
N ALA A 14 4.49 -29.31 -7.83
CA ALA A 14 3.96 -28.29 -8.70
C ALA A 14 4.43 -28.49 -10.14
N ARG A 15 3.65 -28.00 -11.11
CA ARG A 15 4.07 -27.98 -12.53
C ARG A 15 5.41 -27.24 -12.70
N ARG A 16 5.55 -26.11 -12.00
CA ARG A 16 6.79 -25.31 -11.93
C ARG A 16 6.81 -24.54 -10.61
N ILE A 17 8.00 -24.38 -10.06
CA ILE A 17 8.25 -23.51 -8.91
C ILE A 17 9.28 -22.46 -9.35
N ILE A 18 8.86 -21.20 -9.42
CA ILE A 18 9.73 -20.04 -9.66
C ILE A 18 10.28 -19.59 -8.31
N THR A 19 11.53 -19.89 -8.02
CA THR A 19 12.06 -19.76 -6.65
C THR A 19 12.49 -18.35 -6.26
N MET A 20 12.74 -17.47 -7.23
CA MET A 20 13.44 -16.18 -7.04
C MET A 20 14.85 -16.33 -6.44
N ASN A 21 15.38 -17.54 -6.34
CA ASN A 21 16.76 -17.84 -5.96
C ASN A 21 17.64 -17.97 -7.22
N PRO A 22 18.63 -17.09 -7.45
CA PRO A 22 19.45 -17.14 -8.66
C PRO A 22 20.30 -18.42 -8.76
N SER A 23 20.59 -19.08 -7.63
CA SER A 23 21.37 -20.33 -7.63
C SER A 23 20.54 -21.56 -8.03
N ARG A 24 19.21 -21.51 -7.91
CA ARG A 24 18.26 -22.55 -8.31
C ARG A 24 16.96 -21.86 -8.74
N PRO A 25 16.88 -21.28 -9.93
CA PRO A 25 15.76 -20.46 -10.34
C PRO A 25 14.43 -21.22 -10.46
N ASP A 26 14.51 -22.52 -10.75
CA ASP A 26 13.36 -23.38 -10.99
C ASP A 26 13.43 -24.67 -10.15
N ALA A 27 12.24 -25.20 -9.79
CA ALA A 27 12.06 -26.48 -9.14
C ALA A 27 10.71 -27.09 -9.54
N THR A 28 10.45 -28.33 -9.15
CA THR A 28 9.15 -29.01 -9.30
C THR A 28 8.55 -29.42 -7.94
N HIS A 29 9.39 -29.50 -6.92
CA HIS A 29 8.96 -29.88 -5.58
C HIS A 29 9.57 -28.95 -4.53
N VAL A 30 8.88 -28.75 -3.41
CA VAL A 30 9.36 -28.03 -2.25
C VAL A 30 8.99 -28.77 -0.96
N ALA A 31 10.02 -29.09 -0.15
CA ALA A 31 9.82 -29.76 1.14
C ALA A 31 9.65 -28.71 2.25
N VAL A 32 8.63 -28.90 3.07
CA VAL A 32 8.23 -28.01 4.17
C VAL A 32 8.09 -28.78 5.47
N ARG A 33 8.63 -28.23 6.55
CA ARG A 33 8.43 -28.72 7.92
C ARG A 33 8.36 -27.50 8.85
N ASP A 34 7.41 -27.48 9.77
CA ASP A 34 7.26 -26.42 10.78
C ASP A 34 7.13 -25.01 10.18
N GLY A 35 6.42 -24.91 9.05
CA GLY A 35 6.24 -23.65 8.34
C GLY A 35 7.50 -23.12 7.66
N ARG A 36 8.57 -23.94 7.57
CA ARG A 36 9.84 -23.58 6.92
C ARG A 36 10.17 -24.49 5.75
N ILE A 37 10.82 -23.94 4.76
CA ILE A 37 11.35 -24.65 3.60
C ILE A 37 12.60 -25.41 4.01
N LEU A 38 12.62 -26.72 3.77
CA LEU A 38 13.80 -27.57 3.92
C LEU A 38 14.66 -27.57 2.66
N GLY A 39 14.03 -27.53 1.48
CA GLY A 39 14.68 -27.49 0.19
C GLY A 39 13.66 -27.42 -0.95
N ALA A 40 14.11 -27.03 -2.12
CA ALA A 40 13.34 -27.05 -3.36
C ALA A 40 14.18 -27.64 -4.49
N GLY A 41 13.57 -28.45 -5.38
CA GLY A 41 14.27 -29.13 -6.47
C GLY A 41 13.41 -30.22 -7.09
N PRO A 42 14.00 -31.17 -7.85
CA PRO A 42 13.34 -32.41 -8.18
C PRO A 42 13.14 -33.28 -6.93
N LEU A 43 12.17 -34.22 -6.98
CA LEU A 43 11.75 -34.99 -5.83
C LEU A 43 12.90 -35.79 -5.19
N GLU A 44 13.77 -36.35 -6.02
CA GLU A 44 14.94 -37.13 -5.59
C GLU A 44 15.91 -36.33 -4.70
N ASP A 45 16.08 -35.04 -4.94
CA ASP A 45 16.92 -34.16 -4.12
C ASP A 45 16.36 -33.96 -2.70
N LEU A 46 15.04 -34.17 -2.51
CA LEU A 46 14.33 -33.94 -1.26
C LEU A 46 14.20 -35.18 -0.38
N ALA A 47 14.48 -36.38 -0.91
CA ALA A 47 14.37 -37.65 -0.19
C ALA A 47 15.28 -37.72 1.06
N GLY A 48 16.39 -36.98 1.07
CA GLY A 48 17.33 -36.90 2.21
C GLY A 48 16.77 -36.24 3.47
N TRP A 49 15.60 -35.55 3.39
CA TRP A 49 14.96 -34.91 4.55
C TRP A 49 14.16 -35.86 5.44
N GLY A 50 14.15 -37.17 5.12
CA GLY A 50 13.45 -38.22 5.87
C GLY A 50 12.04 -38.50 5.32
N PRO A 51 11.20 -39.23 6.08
CA PRO A 51 9.84 -39.56 5.66
C PRO A 51 9.03 -38.28 5.38
N TYR A 52 8.21 -38.31 4.32
CA TYR A 52 7.38 -37.18 3.92
C TYR A 52 6.03 -37.63 3.39
N GLU A 53 5.06 -36.71 3.40
CA GLU A 53 3.80 -36.83 2.69
C GLU A 53 3.90 -35.98 1.40
N LEU A 54 3.60 -36.63 0.25
CA LEU A 54 3.54 -35.94 -1.03
C LEU A 54 2.17 -35.30 -1.18
N ASP A 55 2.16 -33.98 -1.39
CA ASP A 55 0.95 -33.19 -1.63
C ASP A 55 0.92 -32.72 -3.09
N GLU A 56 0.05 -33.33 -3.89
CA GLU A 56 -0.06 -33.10 -5.34
C GLU A 56 -1.14 -32.05 -5.69
N ARG A 57 -1.74 -31.34 -4.71
CA ARG A 57 -2.81 -30.35 -4.99
C ARG A 57 -2.38 -29.20 -5.91
N PHE A 58 -1.09 -29.00 -6.06
CA PHE A 58 -0.52 -27.96 -6.93
C PHE A 58 0.20 -28.57 -8.16
N ALA A 59 0.04 -29.85 -8.45
CA ALA A 59 0.76 -30.52 -9.55
C ALA A 59 0.49 -29.89 -10.93
N ASP A 60 -0.67 -29.26 -11.13
CA ASP A 60 -1.05 -28.52 -12.34
C ASP A 60 -0.85 -27.00 -12.22
N LYS A 61 -0.35 -26.50 -11.07
CA LYS A 61 -0.19 -25.07 -10.77
C LYS A 61 1.27 -24.62 -10.85
N VAL A 62 1.46 -23.31 -10.82
CA VAL A 62 2.77 -22.68 -10.66
C VAL A 62 2.88 -22.09 -9.27
N LEU A 63 3.96 -22.43 -8.56
CA LEU A 63 4.31 -21.82 -7.28
C LEU A 63 5.37 -20.75 -7.46
N MET A 64 5.24 -19.68 -6.72
CA MET A 64 6.30 -18.68 -6.53
C MET A 64 6.31 -18.22 -5.08
N PRO A 65 7.33 -17.50 -4.61
CA PRO A 65 7.30 -16.93 -3.28
C PRO A 65 6.02 -16.12 -3.09
N GLY A 66 5.43 -16.19 -1.91
CA GLY A 66 4.29 -15.36 -1.56
C GLY A 66 4.57 -13.90 -1.89
N LEU A 67 3.63 -13.24 -2.55
CA LEU A 67 3.79 -11.84 -2.92
C LEU A 67 3.84 -10.97 -1.67
N VAL A 68 4.66 -9.92 -1.73
CA VAL A 68 4.88 -8.99 -0.63
C VAL A 68 4.40 -7.60 -1.04
N GLU A 69 3.37 -7.09 -0.36
CA GLU A 69 2.90 -5.73 -0.56
C GLU A 69 3.65 -4.78 0.38
N GLY A 70 4.64 -4.08 -0.18
CA GLY A 70 5.55 -3.22 0.59
C GLY A 70 4.95 -1.85 0.97
N HIS A 71 3.75 -1.50 0.48
CA HIS A 71 3.01 -0.30 0.84
C HIS A 71 1.52 -0.49 0.66
N SER A 72 0.83 -0.69 1.74
CA SER A 72 -0.62 -0.76 1.83
C SER A 72 -1.11 -0.27 3.19
N HIS A 73 -2.42 -0.21 3.35
CA HIS A 73 -3.08 0.19 4.58
C HIS A 73 -4.20 -0.80 4.92
N LEU A 74 -4.32 -1.20 6.17
CA LEU A 74 -5.39 -2.09 6.64
C LEU A 74 -6.78 -1.50 6.44
N MET A 75 -6.88 -0.16 6.34
CA MET A 75 -8.12 0.50 5.96
C MET A 75 -8.69 0.01 4.63
N ALA A 76 -7.89 -0.61 3.76
CA ALA A 76 -8.36 -1.26 2.54
C ALA A 76 -9.40 -2.36 2.81
N GLY A 77 -9.28 -3.06 3.95
CA GLY A 77 -10.33 -3.97 4.43
C GLY A 77 -11.52 -3.23 5.05
N THR A 78 -11.25 -2.23 5.90
CA THR A 78 -12.27 -1.48 6.64
C THR A 78 -13.21 -0.70 5.73
N PHE A 79 -12.72 -0.17 4.61
CA PHE A 79 -13.52 0.60 3.66
C PHE A 79 -14.69 -0.19 3.06
N TRP A 80 -14.64 -1.51 3.03
CA TRP A 80 -15.73 -2.35 2.54
C TRP A 80 -16.99 -2.38 3.43
N ARG A 81 -16.96 -1.72 4.59
CA ARG A 81 -18.18 -1.39 5.36
C ARG A 81 -19.01 -0.29 4.70
N PHE A 82 -18.38 0.54 3.86
CA PHE A 82 -18.91 1.76 3.30
C PHE A 82 -19.17 1.60 1.80
N THR A 83 -19.83 2.60 1.22
CA THR A 83 -20.22 2.58 -0.19
C THR A 83 -19.04 2.96 -1.08
N TYR A 84 -18.69 2.11 -2.02
CA TYR A 84 -17.68 2.46 -3.00
C TYR A 84 -18.21 3.51 -3.98
N CYS A 85 -17.48 4.59 -4.17
CA CYS A 85 -17.78 5.75 -5.01
C CYS A 85 -16.65 6.08 -5.99
N GLY A 86 -15.69 5.15 -6.15
CA GLY A 86 -14.55 5.35 -7.05
C GLY A 86 -14.92 5.23 -8.52
N TYR A 87 -14.05 5.73 -9.38
CA TYR A 87 -14.28 5.77 -10.83
C TYR A 87 -14.17 4.41 -11.50
N TYR A 88 -13.21 3.58 -11.11
CA TYR A 88 -12.94 2.27 -11.73
C TYR A 88 -13.75 1.16 -11.09
N ASP A 89 -14.04 0.11 -11.87
CA ASP A 89 -14.60 -1.13 -11.34
C ASP A 89 -13.55 -1.83 -10.46
N VAL A 90 -13.99 -2.39 -9.35
CA VAL A 90 -13.15 -3.07 -8.37
C VAL A 90 -13.76 -4.40 -7.94
N ARG A 91 -13.00 -5.21 -7.21
CA ARG A 91 -13.52 -6.42 -6.58
C ARG A 91 -13.49 -6.30 -5.06
N ASP A 92 -14.58 -6.69 -4.43
CA ASP A 92 -14.69 -6.72 -2.97
C ASP A 92 -13.87 -7.90 -2.36
N PRO A 93 -13.75 -8.00 -1.03
CA PRO A 93 -13.02 -9.08 -0.38
C PRO A 93 -13.50 -10.49 -0.76
N GLN A 94 -14.77 -10.65 -1.12
CA GLN A 94 -15.37 -11.91 -1.57
C GLN A 94 -15.23 -12.15 -3.09
N GLY A 95 -14.52 -11.29 -3.81
CA GLY A 95 -14.29 -11.43 -5.25
C GLY A 95 -15.41 -10.91 -6.15
N ARG A 96 -16.49 -10.35 -5.60
CA ARG A 96 -17.63 -9.82 -6.37
C ARG A 96 -17.25 -8.50 -7.05
N ASN A 97 -17.65 -8.34 -8.29
CA ASN A 97 -17.44 -7.08 -9.00
C ASN A 97 -18.31 -5.96 -8.41
N VAL A 98 -17.70 -4.81 -8.16
CA VAL A 98 -18.34 -3.58 -7.73
C VAL A 98 -18.08 -2.53 -8.81
N ALA A 99 -19.15 -2.06 -9.44
CA ALA A 99 -19.06 -1.08 -10.53
C ALA A 99 -18.58 0.28 -10.02
N GLY A 100 -17.75 0.94 -10.82
CA GLY A 100 -17.30 2.30 -10.55
C GLY A 100 -18.36 3.35 -10.90
N SER A 101 -18.28 4.50 -10.27
CA SER A 101 -19.13 5.67 -10.52
C SER A 101 -18.45 6.56 -11.57
N ARG A 102 -19.05 6.64 -12.79
CA ARG A 102 -18.47 7.38 -13.92
C ARG A 102 -18.89 8.85 -13.97
N SER A 103 -19.77 9.28 -13.08
CA SER A 103 -20.20 10.68 -12.91
C SER A 103 -20.52 10.97 -11.46
N LEU A 104 -20.61 12.26 -11.10
CA LEU A 104 -21.01 12.67 -9.75
C LEU A 104 -22.47 12.27 -9.45
N GLU A 105 -23.34 12.29 -10.46
CA GLU A 105 -24.73 11.81 -10.36
C GLU A 105 -24.76 10.30 -10.02
N ALA A 106 -23.85 9.49 -10.59
CA ALA A 106 -23.74 8.07 -10.26
C ALA A 106 -23.29 7.86 -8.79
N VAL A 107 -22.41 8.73 -8.27
CA VAL A 107 -22.03 8.72 -6.84
C VAL A 107 -23.25 8.99 -5.96
N VAL A 108 -24.05 10.01 -6.30
CA VAL A 108 -25.28 10.35 -5.56
C VAL A 108 -26.27 9.18 -5.60
N VAL A 109 -26.47 8.55 -6.77
CA VAL A 109 -27.34 7.38 -6.93
C VAL A 109 -26.87 6.21 -6.05
N ALA A 110 -25.57 5.88 -6.05
CA ALA A 110 -25.03 4.79 -5.23
C ALA A 110 -25.24 5.06 -3.73
N LEU A 111 -24.97 6.28 -3.28
CA LEU A 111 -25.19 6.68 -1.88
C LEU A 111 -26.67 6.67 -1.50
N SER A 112 -27.57 7.16 -2.39
CA SER A 112 -29.02 7.16 -2.15
C SER A 112 -29.57 5.73 -2.06
N ALA A 113 -29.12 4.83 -2.92
CA ALA A 113 -29.50 3.42 -2.85
C ALA A 113 -29.08 2.80 -1.51
N ARG A 114 -27.88 3.10 -1.02
CA ARG A 114 -27.42 2.65 0.30
C ARG A 114 -28.24 3.26 1.43
N ALA A 115 -28.52 4.57 1.37
CA ALA A 115 -29.35 5.27 2.37
C ALA A 115 -30.74 4.62 2.51
N GLY A 116 -31.33 4.20 1.40
CA GLY A 116 -32.64 3.51 1.37
C GLY A 116 -32.65 2.11 2.00
N THR A 117 -31.50 1.51 2.22
CA THR A 117 -31.36 0.19 2.89
C THR A 117 -30.97 0.28 4.37
N MET A 118 -30.81 1.49 4.90
CA MET A 118 -30.40 1.71 6.30
C MET A 118 -31.61 1.95 7.19
N ASP A 119 -31.79 1.14 8.22
CA ASP A 119 -32.93 1.20 9.14
C ASP A 119 -32.98 2.50 9.95
N ASP A 120 -31.84 3.01 10.40
CA ASP A 120 -31.76 4.27 11.15
C ASP A 120 -31.57 5.46 10.20
N PRO A 121 -32.56 6.36 10.06
CA PRO A 121 -32.46 7.54 9.20
C PRO A 121 -31.43 8.58 9.69
N ALA A 122 -31.03 8.52 10.95
CA ALA A 122 -30.05 9.44 11.53
C ALA A 122 -28.60 8.90 11.46
N ALA A 123 -28.41 7.60 11.22
CA ALA A 123 -27.10 7.02 11.12
C ALA A 123 -26.28 7.64 9.97
N PRO A 124 -25.01 7.97 10.19
CA PRO A 124 -24.20 8.58 9.15
C PRO A 124 -23.98 7.62 7.97
N LEU A 125 -23.85 8.18 6.77
CA LEU A 125 -23.55 7.45 5.54
C LEU A 125 -22.19 7.87 4.99
N VAL A 126 -21.36 6.89 4.66
CA VAL A 126 -20.01 7.11 4.13
C VAL A 126 -19.86 6.49 2.76
N GLY A 127 -19.30 7.27 1.83
CA GLY A 127 -18.72 6.81 0.58
C GLY A 127 -17.20 6.93 0.59
N TRP A 128 -16.51 6.18 -0.28
CA TRP A 128 -15.06 6.23 -0.42
C TRP A 128 -14.60 5.99 -1.86
N GLY A 129 -13.38 6.42 -2.17
CA GLY A 129 -12.75 6.17 -3.46
C GLY A 129 -13.02 7.24 -4.52
N PHE A 130 -13.78 8.30 -4.21
CA PHE A 130 -14.05 9.41 -5.13
C PHE A 130 -12.77 10.19 -5.45
N ASP A 131 -12.58 10.58 -6.72
CA ASP A 131 -11.51 11.49 -7.11
C ASP A 131 -12.03 12.44 -8.22
N PRO A 132 -12.14 13.77 -7.94
CA PRO A 132 -12.70 14.73 -8.88
C PRO A 132 -11.90 14.88 -10.18
N ILE A 133 -10.65 14.43 -10.22
CA ILE A 133 -9.79 14.53 -11.41
C ILE A 133 -10.37 13.75 -12.61
N TYR A 134 -11.17 12.70 -12.35
CA TYR A 134 -11.82 11.90 -13.39
C TYR A 134 -13.13 12.52 -13.90
N PHE A 135 -13.66 13.53 -13.20
CA PHE A 135 -14.94 14.17 -13.51
C PHE A 135 -14.77 15.58 -14.09
N GLY A 136 -13.72 15.79 -14.92
CA GLY A 136 -13.43 17.10 -15.50
C GLY A 136 -13.11 18.16 -14.44
N GLN A 137 -12.58 17.76 -13.30
CA GLN A 137 -12.29 18.60 -12.13
C GLN A 137 -13.55 19.19 -11.47
N ARG A 138 -14.76 18.68 -11.79
CA ARG A 138 -15.98 19.02 -11.07
C ARG A 138 -15.86 18.54 -9.63
N ARG A 139 -15.79 19.48 -8.71
CA ARG A 139 -15.68 19.18 -7.28
C ARG A 139 -17.06 18.89 -6.71
N CYS A 140 -17.14 17.82 -5.93
CA CYS A 140 -18.32 17.51 -5.14
C CYS A 140 -18.49 18.57 -4.04
N ASN A 141 -19.69 19.11 -3.90
CA ASN A 141 -20.01 20.09 -2.87
C ASN A 141 -21.15 19.60 -1.96
N ARG A 142 -21.45 20.37 -0.88
CA ARG A 142 -22.49 19.98 0.08
C ARG A 142 -23.87 19.77 -0.57
N HIS A 143 -24.21 20.59 -1.58
CA HIS A 143 -25.51 20.50 -2.25
C HIS A 143 -25.65 19.26 -3.15
N ASP A 144 -24.54 18.77 -3.71
CA ASP A 144 -24.53 17.48 -4.41
C ASP A 144 -24.89 16.35 -3.43
N LEU A 145 -24.33 16.37 -2.22
CA LEU A 145 -24.59 15.36 -1.19
C LEU A 145 -25.91 15.58 -0.42
N ASP A 146 -26.45 16.79 -0.39
CA ASP A 146 -27.80 17.09 0.13
C ASP A 146 -28.90 16.37 -0.68
N GLN A 147 -28.63 16.04 -1.97
CA GLN A 147 -29.52 15.22 -2.78
C GLN A 147 -29.66 13.78 -2.24
N VAL A 148 -28.68 13.29 -1.51
CA VAL A 148 -28.74 11.98 -0.84
C VAL A 148 -29.57 12.10 0.45
N SER A 149 -29.31 13.11 1.27
CA SER A 149 -30.07 13.40 2.49
C SER A 149 -29.75 14.80 3.01
N THR A 150 -30.79 15.51 3.45
CA THR A 150 -30.64 16.79 4.15
C THR A 150 -30.63 16.62 5.68
N GLN A 151 -30.90 15.44 6.20
CA GLN A 151 -30.99 15.16 7.65
C GLN A 151 -29.86 14.26 8.16
N ARG A 152 -29.53 13.22 7.38
CA ARG A 152 -28.46 12.28 7.66
C ARG A 152 -27.10 12.91 7.34
N PRO A 153 -26.08 12.84 8.22
CA PRO A 153 -24.72 13.17 7.83
C PRO A 153 -24.24 12.26 6.70
N VAL A 154 -23.77 12.86 5.61
CA VAL A 154 -23.19 12.14 4.47
C VAL A 154 -21.78 12.63 4.27
N GLY A 155 -20.81 11.69 4.18
CA GLY A 155 -19.42 11.98 3.88
C GLY A 155 -18.88 11.11 2.76
N VAL A 156 -18.03 11.67 1.90
CA VAL A 156 -17.35 10.95 0.83
C VAL A 156 -15.85 11.19 0.95
N MET A 157 -15.12 10.14 1.33
CA MET A 157 -13.66 10.16 1.40
C MET A 157 -13.08 10.04 -0.01
N HIS A 158 -12.17 10.96 -0.35
CA HIS A 158 -11.43 10.84 -1.61
C HIS A 158 -10.51 9.63 -1.62
N ALA A 159 -10.21 9.13 -2.82
CA ALA A 159 -9.27 8.04 -3.04
C ALA A 159 -7.89 8.31 -2.42
N SER A 160 -7.44 9.57 -2.45
CA SER A 160 -6.16 9.99 -1.85
C SER A 160 -6.11 9.93 -0.32
N GLY A 161 -7.27 9.81 0.37
CA GLY A 161 -7.35 9.91 1.83
C GLY A 161 -7.12 11.30 2.43
N HIS A 162 -6.86 12.32 1.60
CA HIS A 162 -6.50 13.67 2.04
C HIS A 162 -7.63 14.69 1.98
N ILE A 163 -8.79 14.31 1.43
CA ILE A 163 -9.96 15.19 1.25
C ILE A 163 -11.22 14.42 1.62
N LEU A 164 -12.11 15.09 2.35
CA LEU A 164 -13.45 14.62 2.69
C LEU A 164 -14.48 15.61 2.15
N ASN A 165 -15.43 15.14 1.36
CA ASN A 165 -16.63 15.92 1.02
C ASN A 165 -17.76 15.55 1.97
N VAL A 166 -18.50 16.56 2.46
CA VAL A 166 -19.63 16.36 3.37
C VAL A 166 -20.84 17.20 2.98
N ASN A 167 -22.04 16.72 3.33
CA ASN A 167 -23.28 17.44 3.13
C ASN A 167 -23.51 18.53 4.18
N THR A 168 -24.59 19.31 4.01
CA THR A 168 -24.97 20.39 4.91
C THR A 168 -25.22 19.90 6.34
N ALA A 169 -25.92 18.77 6.51
CA ALA A 169 -26.18 18.18 7.82
C ALA A 169 -24.89 17.78 8.58
N ALA A 170 -23.90 17.29 7.88
CA ALA A 170 -22.61 16.96 8.48
C ALA A 170 -21.81 18.21 8.88
N LEU A 171 -21.80 19.27 8.05
CA LEU A 171 -21.17 20.54 8.38
C LEU A 171 -21.82 21.19 9.62
N GLU A 172 -23.15 21.15 9.71
CA GLU A 172 -23.89 21.70 10.83
C GLU A 172 -23.55 20.97 12.12
N LYS A 173 -23.63 19.64 12.13
CA LYS A 173 -23.27 18.83 13.31
C LYS A 173 -21.79 18.95 13.71
N ALA A 174 -20.91 19.22 12.74
CA ALA A 174 -19.47 19.46 12.99
C ALA A 174 -19.18 20.89 13.48
N GLY A 175 -20.20 21.80 13.58
CA GLY A 175 -20.01 23.20 13.92
C GLY A 175 -19.26 24.02 12.86
N LEU A 176 -19.21 23.50 11.62
CA LEU A 176 -18.51 24.13 10.49
C LEU A 176 -19.44 24.95 9.59
N LEU A 177 -20.76 24.79 9.67
CA LEU A 177 -21.70 25.54 8.84
C LEU A 177 -21.88 26.98 9.35
N ARG A 178 -20.86 27.82 9.16
CA ARG A 178 -20.88 29.22 9.59
C ARG A 178 -20.01 30.08 8.69
N THR A 179 -20.27 31.36 8.65
CA THR A 179 -19.42 32.38 7.98
C THR A 179 -18.16 32.68 8.76
N GLY A 180 -17.19 33.35 8.14
CA GLY A 180 -15.97 33.82 8.80
C GLY A 180 -14.90 32.73 9.05
N ILE A 181 -15.02 31.57 8.41
CA ILE A 181 -13.95 30.57 8.44
C ILE A 181 -12.80 31.03 7.54
N THR A 182 -11.58 31.04 8.09
CA THR A 182 -10.35 31.46 7.39
C THR A 182 -9.39 30.31 7.11
N HIS A 183 -9.78 29.07 7.49
CA HIS A 183 -8.90 27.91 7.32
C HIS A 183 -8.71 27.58 5.82
N PRO A 184 -7.48 27.52 5.30
CA PRO A 184 -7.20 27.36 3.87
C PRO A 184 -7.69 26.01 3.30
N GLY A 185 -7.85 24.99 4.15
CA GLY A 185 -8.39 23.67 3.80
C GLY A 185 -9.92 23.62 3.74
N ILE A 186 -10.65 24.73 3.99
CA ILE A 186 -12.11 24.80 3.99
C ILE A 186 -12.57 25.84 2.98
N PRO A 187 -12.73 25.47 1.68
CA PRO A 187 -13.22 26.39 0.66
C PRO A 187 -14.62 26.91 0.96
N LEU A 188 -14.85 28.21 0.70
CA LEU A 188 -16.15 28.86 0.88
C LEU A 188 -16.86 29.01 -0.46
N GLY A 189 -18.18 28.86 -0.44
CA GLY A 189 -19.06 29.18 -1.55
C GLY A 189 -19.33 30.69 -1.69
N ALA A 190 -20.09 31.08 -2.72
CA ALA A 190 -20.50 32.46 -2.94
C ALA A 190 -21.38 33.02 -1.80
N ASP A 191 -21.99 32.15 -1.01
CA ASP A 191 -22.79 32.46 0.18
C ASP A 191 -21.95 32.69 1.44
N GLY A 192 -20.60 32.59 1.32
CA GLY A 192 -19.68 32.71 2.46
C GLY A 192 -19.66 31.52 3.41
N LEU A 193 -20.36 30.44 3.09
CA LEU A 193 -20.39 29.19 3.87
C LEU A 193 -19.45 28.14 3.24
N PRO A 194 -18.96 27.16 4.02
CA PRO A 194 -18.16 26.04 3.51
C PRO A 194 -18.86 25.30 2.36
N THR A 195 -18.10 25.00 1.31
CA THR A 195 -18.61 24.23 0.16
C THR A 195 -18.93 22.78 0.50
N GLY A 196 -18.42 22.26 1.62
CA GLY A 196 -18.48 20.84 1.99
C GLY A 196 -17.19 20.08 1.68
N GLU A 197 -16.27 20.65 0.91
CA GLU A 197 -14.96 20.06 0.70
C GLU A 197 -14.02 20.47 1.86
N LEU A 198 -13.40 19.45 2.50
CA LEU A 198 -12.49 19.63 3.64
C LEU A 198 -11.14 18.98 3.30
N LYS A 199 -10.06 19.77 3.31
CA LYS A 199 -8.72 19.35 2.87
C LYS A 199 -7.74 19.30 4.03
N GLY A 200 -7.11 18.16 4.19
CA GLY A 200 -6.11 17.92 5.23
C GLY A 200 -6.69 17.57 6.60
N PRO A 201 -5.86 16.99 7.49
CA PRO A 201 -6.32 16.43 8.75
C PRO A 201 -7.06 17.41 9.67
N ASP A 202 -6.59 18.65 9.72
CA ASP A 202 -7.14 19.68 10.62
C ASP A 202 -8.54 20.11 10.17
N ALA A 203 -8.75 20.30 8.85
CA ALA A 203 -10.05 20.65 8.29
C ALA A 203 -11.05 19.49 8.37
N MET A 204 -10.58 18.25 8.14
CA MET A 204 -11.42 17.06 8.13
C MET A 204 -11.83 16.61 9.54
N GLY A 205 -10.96 16.80 10.53
CA GLY A 205 -11.10 16.24 11.89
C GLY A 205 -12.48 16.36 12.51
N PRO A 206 -13.09 17.56 12.58
CA PRO A 206 -14.42 17.74 13.15
C PRO A 206 -15.52 16.95 12.44
N ALA A 207 -15.46 16.88 11.10
CA ALA A 207 -16.46 16.20 10.29
C ALA A 207 -16.27 14.67 10.26
N LEU A 208 -15.03 14.16 10.36
CA LEU A 208 -14.75 12.72 10.42
C LEU A 208 -15.50 12.03 11.55
N ALA A 209 -15.52 12.65 12.74
CA ALA A 209 -16.25 12.10 13.89
C ALA A 209 -17.77 12.06 13.65
N VAL A 210 -18.31 13.09 12.99
CA VAL A 210 -19.74 13.22 12.69
C VAL A 210 -20.21 12.18 11.69
N VAL A 211 -19.40 11.89 10.66
CA VAL A 211 -19.74 10.86 9.65
C VAL A 211 -19.32 9.44 10.09
N GLY A 212 -18.85 9.25 11.32
CA GLY A 212 -18.48 7.93 11.83
C GLY A 212 -17.09 7.44 11.38
N LEU A 213 -16.28 8.32 10.81
CA LEU A 213 -14.88 8.07 10.44
C LEU A 213 -13.96 8.60 11.55
N ASN A 214 -14.13 8.10 12.77
CA ASN A 214 -13.29 8.47 13.91
C ASN A 214 -11.88 7.83 13.82
N ARG A 215 -11.04 8.07 14.83
CA ARG A 215 -9.68 7.51 14.88
C ARG A 215 -9.65 5.98 14.79
N SER A 216 -10.70 5.29 15.26
CA SER A 216 -10.83 3.83 15.14
C SER A 216 -11.05 3.38 13.69
N PHE A 217 -11.44 4.27 12.79
CA PHE A 217 -11.55 4.00 11.37
C PHE A 217 -10.18 3.83 10.69
N LEU A 218 -9.17 4.60 11.11
CA LEU A 218 -7.78 4.43 10.65
C LEU A 218 -7.08 3.32 11.44
N GLY A 219 -7.68 2.87 12.53
CA GLY A 219 -7.24 1.74 13.32
C GLY A 219 -7.79 0.42 12.77
N SER A 220 -7.12 -0.65 13.08
CA SER A 220 -7.40 -1.98 12.58
C SER A 220 -8.40 -2.66 13.50
N ASP A 221 -9.68 -2.63 13.16
CA ASP A 221 -10.65 -3.48 13.84
C ASP A 221 -10.70 -4.89 13.22
N GLU A 222 -11.28 -5.84 13.91
CA GLU A 222 -11.35 -7.24 13.48
C GLU A 222 -11.94 -7.39 12.07
N PHE A 223 -13.02 -6.68 11.75
CA PHE A 223 -13.61 -6.74 10.41
C PHE A 223 -12.62 -6.30 9.34
N GLY A 224 -11.97 -5.16 9.53
CA GLY A 224 -10.99 -4.62 8.58
C GLY A 224 -9.79 -5.55 8.40
N ILE A 225 -9.25 -6.08 9.50
CA ILE A 225 -8.13 -7.03 9.50
C ILE A 225 -8.51 -8.29 8.72
N ARG A 226 -9.69 -8.88 8.97
CA ARG A 226 -10.15 -10.10 8.27
C ARG A 226 -10.44 -9.85 6.79
N ALA A 227 -11.12 -8.74 6.47
CA ALA A 227 -11.40 -8.36 5.08
C ALA A 227 -10.09 -8.10 4.29
N PHE A 228 -9.10 -7.49 4.92
CA PHE A 228 -7.78 -7.29 4.32
C PHE A 228 -7.06 -8.62 4.07
N GLY A 229 -7.15 -9.58 5.00
CA GLY A 229 -6.65 -10.95 4.80
C GLY A 229 -7.27 -11.64 3.59
N GLN A 230 -8.58 -11.49 3.37
CA GLN A 230 -9.28 -12.03 2.19
C GLN A 230 -8.80 -11.38 0.88
N LEU A 231 -8.65 -10.03 0.88
CA LEU A 231 -8.07 -9.32 -0.26
C LEU A 231 -6.66 -9.82 -0.58
N ALA A 232 -5.84 -10.07 0.45
CA ALA A 232 -4.47 -10.54 0.32
C ALA A 232 -4.41 -11.95 -0.31
N VAL A 233 -5.22 -12.90 0.15
CA VAL A 233 -5.27 -14.26 -0.43
C VAL A 233 -5.62 -14.20 -1.91
N ARG A 234 -6.62 -13.41 -2.29
CA ARG A 234 -7.01 -13.23 -3.71
C ARG A 234 -5.93 -12.58 -4.56
N ALA A 235 -5.08 -11.76 -3.95
CA ALA A 235 -3.98 -11.10 -4.62
C ALA A 235 -2.67 -11.90 -4.61
N GLY A 236 -2.63 -13.09 -4.00
CA GLY A 236 -1.43 -13.90 -3.84
C GLY A 236 -0.44 -13.35 -2.80
N VAL A 237 -0.91 -12.45 -1.94
CA VAL A 237 -0.09 -11.75 -0.94
C VAL A 237 -0.04 -12.54 0.35
N THR A 238 1.15 -12.85 0.84
CA THR A 238 1.38 -13.52 2.13
C THR A 238 1.98 -12.59 3.19
N THR A 239 2.49 -11.44 2.77
CA THR A 239 2.99 -10.39 3.68
C THR A 239 2.58 -9.03 3.14
N ALA A 240 1.94 -8.20 3.97
CA ALA A 240 1.56 -6.84 3.62
C ALA A 240 1.87 -5.85 4.74
N THR A 241 2.04 -4.60 4.38
CA THR A 241 2.27 -3.51 5.32
C THR A 241 0.96 -2.81 5.70
N ASP A 242 1.01 -2.09 6.83
CA ASP A 242 0.05 -1.03 7.17
C ASP A 242 0.86 0.24 7.46
N LEU A 243 1.05 1.05 6.43
CA LEU A 243 1.88 2.25 6.53
C LEU A 243 1.07 3.44 7.07
N ALA A 244 1.57 4.05 8.15
CA ALA A 244 0.95 5.13 8.90
C ALA A 244 -0.11 4.69 9.93
N ALA A 245 0.06 3.50 10.51
CA ALA A 245 -0.75 3.01 11.62
C ALA A 245 -0.54 3.84 12.90
N THR A 246 -1.58 3.97 13.72
CA THR A 246 -1.49 4.68 15.00
C THR A 246 -0.82 3.83 16.08
N LEU A 247 -1.02 2.54 16.06
CA LEU A 247 -0.48 1.54 16.97
C LEU A 247 -0.67 1.89 18.47
N GLY A 248 -1.87 2.32 18.82
CA GLY A 248 -2.30 2.40 20.22
C GLY A 248 -2.37 1.01 20.85
N ASP A 249 -2.35 0.91 22.19
CA ASP A 249 -2.26 -0.39 22.86
C ASP A 249 -3.44 -1.32 22.50
N GLY A 250 -4.67 -0.82 22.49
CA GLY A 250 -5.85 -1.61 22.11
C GLY A 250 -5.84 -2.04 20.66
N GLU A 251 -5.29 -1.23 19.75
CA GLU A 251 -5.11 -1.58 18.34
C GLU A 251 -4.07 -2.69 18.17
N VAL A 252 -2.96 -2.60 18.89
CA VAL A 252 -1.92 -3.63 18.89
C VAL A 252 -2.43 -4.94 19.47
N ASP A 253 -3.23 -4.89 20.56
CA ASP A 253 -3.85 -6.07 21.16
C ASP A 253 -4.81 -6.76 20.18
N GLU A 254 -5.62 -5.99 19.47
CA GLU A 254 -6.53 -6.52 18.44
C GLU A 254 -5.77 -7.14 17.26
N LEU A 255 -4.71 -6.49 16.78
CA LEU A 255 -3.83 -7.03 15.75
C LEU A 255 -3.21 -8.36 16.19
N LEU A 256 -2.66 -8.41 17.41
CA LEU A 256 -2.08 -9.65 17.96
C LEU A 256 -3.11 -10.75 18.08
N ARG A 257 -4.32 -10.43 18.54
CA ARG A 257 -5.40 -11.40 18.69
C ARG A 257 -5.80 -12.00 17.34
N VAL A 258 -6.11 -11.16 16.34
CA VAL A 258 -6.61 -11.63 15.04
C VAL A 258 -5.52 -12.31 14.23
N THR A 259 -4.31 -11.72 14.18
CA THR A 259 -3.20 -12.33 13.41
C THR A 259 -2.64 -13.59 14.07
N GLY A 260 -2.84 -13.76 15.39
CA GLY A 260 -2.45 -14.95 16.13
C GLY A 260 -3.37 -16.16 15.92
N GLU A 261 -4.53 -15.98 15.32
CA GLU A 261 -5.44 -17.08 15.02
C GLU A 261 -4.87 -18.01 13.94
N GLU A 262 -5.04 -19.30 14.13
CA GLU A 262 -4.51 -20.32 13.22
C GLU A 262 -5.02 -20.18 11.78
N GLY A 263 -6.22 -19.66 11.59
CA GLY A 263 -6.86 -19.44 10.28
C GLY A 263 -6.56 -18.09 9.64
N TYR A 264 -5.70 -17.25 10.22
CA TYR A 264 -5.39 -15.94 9.61
C TYR A 264 -4.32 -16.07 8.52
N PRO A 265 -4.58 -15.61 7.27
CA PRO A 265 -3.80 -16.00 6.10
C PRO A 265 -2.63 -15.05 5.77
N LEU A 266 -2.33 -14.04 6.60
CA LEU A 266 -1.45 -12.93 6.21
C LEU A 266 -0.49 -12.54 7.33
N ARG A 267 0.77 -12.29 6.98
CA ARG A 267 1.70 -11.55 7.85
C ARG A 267 1.50 -10.06 7.66
N ILE A 268 1.33 -9.33 8.75
CA ILE A 268 1.18 -7.86 8.74
C ILE A 268 2.44 -7.21 9.29
N VAL A 269 2.89 -6.14 8.62
CA VAL A 269 4.04 -5.31 9.01
C VAL A 269 3.56 -3.87 9.15
N PRO A 270 2.97 -3.48 10.30
CA PRO A 270 2.51 -2.12 10.49
C PRO A 270 3.67 -1.20 10.87
N LEU A 271 3.62 0.04 10.37
CA LEU A 271 4.60 1.08 10.65
C LEU A 271 3.93 2.22 11.42
N LEU A 272 4.50 2.53 12.59
CA LEU A 272 4.02 3.62 13.44
C LEU A 272 4.18 4.97 12.73
N ARG A 273 3.10 5.72 12.58
CA ARG A 273 3.17 7.06 11.99
C ARG A 273 3.87 8.06 12.94
N LEU A 274 4.74 8.89 12.38
CA LEU A 274 5.38 9.99 13.14
C LEU A 274 4.41 11.15 13.37
N ILE A 275 3.47 11.40 12.47
CA ILE A 275 2.51 12.52 12.56
C ILE A 275 1.76 12.47 13.89
N GLY A 276 1.83 13.57 14.63
CA GLY A 276 1.20 13.71 15.97
C GLY A 276 2.06 13.21 17.11
N MET A 277 3.33 12.88 16.86
CA MET A 277 4.31 12.47 17.87
C MET A 277 5.61 13.26 17.73
N THR A 278 6.40 13.35 18.80
CA THR A 278 7.79 13.79 18.68
C THR A 278 8.66 12.65 18.14
N PRO A 279 9.79 12.94 17.48
CA PRO A 279 10.73 11.89 17.06
C PRO A 279 11.22 11.00 18.19
N VAL A 280 11.39 11.54 19.39
CA VAL A 280 11.80 10.78 20.59
C VAL A 280 10.72 9.78 20.98
N ASP A 281 9.47 10.24 21.13
CA ASP A 281 8.36 9.38 21.52
C ASP A 281 8.11 8.28 20.47
N ALA A 282 8.20 8.63 19.17
CA ALA A 282 7.99 7.68 18.09
C ALA A 282 9.04 6.55 18.07
N VAL A 283 10.32 6.90 18.27
CA VAL A 283 11.41 5.90 18.30
C VAL A 283 11.29 5.03 19.56
N GLN A 284 11.02 5.61 20.73
CA GLN A 284 10.80 4.84 21.97
C GLN A 284 9.60 3.90 21.84
N ARG A 285 8.49 4.39 21.27
CA ARG A 285 7.30 3.56 21.00
C ARG A 285 7.60 2.43 20.04
N ALA A 286 8.31 2.70 18.94
CA ALA A 286 8.69 1.66 17.97
C ALA A 286 9.54 0.56 18.62
N GLN A 287 10.51 0.92 19.47
CA GLN A 287 11.32 -0.05 20.20
C GLN A 287 10.48 -0.90 21.18
N ALA A 288 9.59 -0.27 21.94
CA ALA A 288 8.70 -0.99 22.83
C ALA A 288 7.78 -1.96 22.06
N LEU A 289 7.26 -1.54 20.91
CA LEU A 289 6.43 -2.37 20.04
C LEU A 289 7.21 -3.54 19.43
N GLN A 290 8.49 -3.36 19.11
CA GLN A 290 9.31 -4.42 18.52
C GLN A 290 9.33 -5.68 19.37
N THR A 291 9.33 -5.54 20.70
CA THR A 291 9.34 -6.69 21.65
C THR A 291 8.04 -7.49 21.63
N ARG A 292 6.96 -6.92 21.07
CA ARG A 292 5.65 -7.56 20.93
C ARG A 292 5.45 -8.25 19.58
N SER A 293 6.48 -8.24 18.71
CA SER A 293 6.41 -8.89 17.39
C SER A 293 6.21 -10.40 17.52
N THR A 294 5.41 -10.94 16.60
CA THR A 294 5.21 -12.38 16.39
C THR A 294 5.64 -12.78 14.98
N GLU A 295 5.45 -14.04 14.61
CA GLU A 295 5.68 -14.47 13.22
C GLU A 295 4.70 -13.79 12.24
N GLN A 296 3.47 -13.50 12.68
CA GLN A 296 2.41 -12.95 11.86
C GLN A 296 2.28 -11.42 11.97
N LEU A 297 2.83 -10.82 13.01
CA LEU A 297 2.77 -9.37 13.24
C LEU A 297 4.18 -8.82 13.50
N ARG A 298 4.72 -8.01 12.58
CA ARG A 298 6.10 -7.50 12.65
C ARG A 298 6.12 -6.01 12.96
N LEU A 299 6.25 -5.68 14.22
CA LEU A 299 6.23 -4.31 14.78
C LEU A 299 7.64 -3.69 14.84
N GLY A 300 7.73 -2.40 15.17
CA GLY A 300 8.98 -1.72 15.50
C GLY A 300 9.59 -0.89 14.37
N ARG A 301 8.78 -0.41 13.42
CA ARG A 301 9.18 0.47 12.31
C ARG A 301 8.38 1.77 12.33
N ILE A 302 8.90 2.81 11.68
CA ILE A 302 8.28 4.14 11.66
C ILE A 302 7.97 4.57 10.22
N LYS A 303 6.82 5.21 10.03
CA LYS A 303 6.42 5.91 8.81
C LYS A 303 6.47 7.42 9.01
N VAL A 304 7.19 8.10 8.13
CA VAL A 304 7.26 9.56 8.00
C VAL A 304 6.57 9.98 6.71
N VAL A 305 5.90 11.11 6.70
CA VAL A 305 5.26 11.69 5.51
C VAL A 305 5.87 13.07 5.27
N ALA A 306 6.67 13.22 4.20
CA ALA A 306 7.36 14.48 3.92
C ALA A 306 6.46 15.48 3.19
N ASP A 307 5.77 15.05 2.14
CA ASP A 307 4.87 15.86 1.32
C ASP A 307 3.52 15.15 1.05
N GLY A 308 2.69 15.70 0.19
CA GLY A 308 1.41 15.13 -0.17
C GLY A 308 1.40 14.44 -1.54
N SER A 309 0.23 14.40 -2.21
CA SER A 309 0.01 13.74 -3.51
C SER A 309 0.12 14.70 -4.69
N ILE A 310 0.55 14.19 -5.85
CA ILE A 310 0.67 14.98 -7.08
C ILE A 310 -0.72 15.35 -7.62
N GLN A 311 -1.64 14.39 -7.70
CA GLN A 311 -3.01 14.61 -8.18
C GLN A 311 -3.84 15.53 -7.27
N GLY A 312 -3.47 15.62 -6.00
CA GLY A 312 -4.07 16.53 -5.01
C GLY A 312 -3.40 17.92 -4.95
N PHE A 313 -2.38 18.18 -5.78
CA PHE A 313 -1.60 19.43 -5.79
C PHE A 313 -0.98 19.74 -4.42
N SER A 314 -0.55 18.73 -3.69
CA SER A 314 0.06 18.86 -2.36
C SER A 314 1.47 18.26 -2.26
N ALA A 315 1.98 17.63 -3.32
CA ALA A 315 3.38 17.23 -3.43
C ALA A 315 4.31 18.41 -3.64
N ARG A 316 5.54 18.33 -3.11
CA ARG A 316 6.59 19.36 -3.26
C ARG A 316 7.41 19.10 -4.51
N LEU A 317 7.25 19.96 -5.52
CA LEU A 317 7.89 19.87 -6.83
C LEU A 317 8.99 20.91 -6.97
N ARG A 318 10.13 20.51 -7.55
CA ARG A 318 11.16 21.44 -8.00
C ARG A 318 10.60 22.37 -9.08
N TRP A 319 11.26 23.49 -9.28
CA TRP A 319 10.97 24.37 -10.41
C TRP A 319 10.88 23.57 -11.72
N PRO A 320 9.91 23.84 -12.58
CA PRO A 320 8.93 24.93 -12.59
C PRO A 320 7.64 24.69 -11.75
N GLY A 321 7.57 23.67 -10.91
CA GLY A 321 6.39 23.36 -10.12
C GLY A 321 5.32 22.59 -10.91
N TYR A 322 4.05 22.81 -10.59
CA TYR A 322 2.93 22.18 -11.30
C TYR A 322 2.73 22.77 -12.70
N TYR A 323 2.43 21.90 -13.66
CA TYR A 323 2.29 22.26 -15.08
C TYR A 323 1.16 23.25 -15.34
N ASN A 324 0.07 23.13 -14.61
CA ASN A 324 -1.08 24.05 -14.68
C ASN A 324 -0.89 25.35 -13.86
N GLY A 325 0.29 25.57 -13.28
CA GLY A 325 0.58 26.77 -12.48
C GLY A 325 0.00 26.74 -11.06
N ALA A 326 -0.51 25.61 -10.59
CA ALA A 326 -0.98 25.49 -9.20
C ALA A 326 0.17 25.77 -8.21
N PRO A 327 -0.12 26.33 -7.03
CA PRO A 327 0.88 26.52 -5.98
C PRO A 327 1.59 25.23 -5.62
N ASN A 328 2.87 25.31 -5.26
CA ASN A 328 3.62 24.15 -4.79
C ASN A 328 3.03 23.58 -3.50
N GLY A 329 3.26 22.30 -3.26
CA GLY A 329 2.74 21.58 -2.08
C GLY A 329 3.32 22.04 -0.75
N LEU A 330 2.93 21.36 0.30
CA LEU A 330 3.32 21.67 1.67
C LEU A 330 4.24 20.58 2.25
N TRP A 331 5.09 20.96 3.21
CA TRP A 331 5.77 20.01 4.08
C TRP A 331 4.79 19.50 5.13
N TYR A 332 4.53 18.19 5.13
CA TYR A 332 3.72 17.55 6.18
C TYR A 332 4.55 17.25 7.42
N THR A 333 5.83 16.96 7.23
CA THR A 333 6.82 16.88 8.31
C THR A 333 7.96 17.85 8.01
N PRO A 334 8.30 18.79 8.91
CA PRO A 334 9.41 19.72 8.71
C PRO A 334 10.75 19.01 8.52
N PRO A 335 11.67 19.56 7.70
CA PRO A 335 12.99 18.95 7.45
C PRO A 335 13.80 18.64 8.72
N GLU A 336 13.78 19.55 9.70
CA GLU A 336 14.46 19.35 10.99
C GLU A 336 13.90 18.16 11.76
N THR A 337 12.60 17.97 11.76
CA THR A 337 11.92 16.83 12.41
C THR A 337 12.32 15.52 11.74
N ILE A 338 12.42 15.49 10.40
CA ILE A 338 12.89 14.33 9.64
C ILE A 338 14.34 14.00 10.01
N ARG A 339 15.22 15.01 10.05
CA ARG A 339 16.62 14.83 10.44
C ARG A 339 16.75 14.26 11.83
N GLN A 340 16.01 14.81 12.79
CA GLN A 340 15.99 14.31 14.18
C GLN A 340 15.50 12.86 14.25
N ALA A 341 14.41 12.53 13.53
CA ALA A 341 13.89 11.18 13.47
C ALA A 341 14.92 10.19 12.90
N TYR A 342 15.61 10.55 11.82
CA TYR A 342 16.67 9.71 11.23
C TYR A 342 17.84 9.50 12.18
N ALA A 343 18.32 10.54 12.85
CA ALA A 343 19.42 10.43 13.80
C ALA A 343 19.07 9.49 14.97
N LEU A 344 17.89 9.68 15.56
CA LEU A 344 17.43 8.83 16.67
C LEU A 344 17.18 7.39 16.23
N ALA A 345 16.51 7.19 15.10
CA ALA A 345 16.21 5.87 14.58
C ALA A 345 17.48 5.09 14.21
N LEU A 346 18.48 5.76 13.60
CA LEU A 346 19.77 5.18 13.28
C LEU A 346 20.51 4.73 14.54
N ALA A 347 20.53 5.58 15.58
CA ALA A 347 21.15 5.26 16.88
C ALA A 347 20.51 4.04 17.55
N GLN A 348 19.25 3.82 17.33
CA GLN A 348 18.44 2.79 18.00
C GLN A 348 18.11 1.57 17.13
N GLY A 349 18.63 1.51 15.90
CA GLY A 349 18.38 0.40 14.97
C GLY A 349 16.93 0.30 14.47
N VAL A 350 16.14 1.38 14.56
CA VAL A 350 14.75 1.45 14.10
C VAL A 350 14.71 1.81 12.61
N GLN A 351 13.99 1.05 11.80
CA GLN A 351 13.85 1.33 10.38
C GLN A 351 12.80 2.41 10.14
N ILE A 352 13.08 3.34 9.22
CA ILE A 352 12.14 4.38 8.79
C ILE A 352 11.80 4.22 7.31
N HIS A 353 10.49 4.33 7.00
CA HIS A 353 9.97 4.51 5.65
C HIS A 353 9.43 5.93 5.50
N THR A 354 9.91 6.68 4.51
CA THR A 354 9.53 8.08 4.30
C THR A 354 8.79 8.26 2.98
N HIS A 355 7.57 8.78 3.05
CA HIS A 355 6.78 9.15 1.89
C HIS A 355 7.39 10.39 1.21
N THR A 356 7.63 10.29 -0.09
CA THR A 356 7.99 11.40 -0.96
C THR A 356 7.36 11.20 -2.34
N ASN A 357 6.55 12.14 -2.81
CA ASN A 357 6.01 12.10 -4.17
C ASN A 357 6.75 13.05 -5.09
N GLY A 358 7.00 14.26 -4.63
CA GLY A 358 7.72 15.27 -5.39
C GLY A 358 9.24 15.08 -5.38
N ASP A 359 9.87 15.56 -6.44
CA ASP A 359 11.33 15.54 -6.58
C ASP A 359 12.03 16.52 -5.62
N GLU A 360 11.38 17.62 -5.22
CA GLU A 360 11.88 18.51 -4.17
C GLU A 360 11.83 17.81 -2.79
N ALA A 361 10.74 17.11 -2.48
CA ALA A 361 10.63 16.36 -1.24
C ALA A 361 11.66 15.24 -1.16
N THR A 362 11.86 14.51 -2.27
CA THR A 362 12.88 13.47 -2.36
C THR A 362 14.28 14.03 -2.09
N GLU A 363 14.63 15.16 -2.68
CA GLU A 363 15.94 15.81 -2.47
C GLU A 363 16.13 16.22 -1.01
N MET A 364 15.15 16.91 -0.45
CA MET A 364 15.19 17.34 0.95
C MET A 364 15.43 16.17 1.90
N VAL A 365 14.73 15.04 1.71
CA VAL A 365 14.89 13.86 2.57
C VAL A 365 16.29 13.27 2.43
N LEU A 366 16.85 13.21 1.21
CA LEU A 366 18.23 12.77 0.97
C LEU A 366 19.24 13.68 1.68
N ASP A 367 19.04 15.00 1.64
CA ASP A 367 19.91 15.97 2.33
C ASP A 367 19.88 15.77 3.85
N GLN A 368 18.69 15.51 4.44
CA GLN A 368 18.59 15.27 5.89
C GLN A 368 19.32 13.98 6.29
N LEU A 369 19.16 12.89 5.53
CA LEU A 369 19.86 11.65 5.85
C LEU A 369 21.36 11.76 5.63
N GLU A 370 21.82 12.40 4.55
CA GLU A 370 23.25 12.63 4.30
C GLU A 370 23.89 13.42 5.44
N ALA A 371 23.22 14.47 5.93
CA ALA A 371 23.70 15.25 7.07
C ALA A 371 23.85 14.42 8.34
N VAL A 372 22.93 13.49 8.60
CA VAL A 372 23.02 12.56 9.73
C VAL A 372 24.19 11.59 9.54
N LEU A 373 24.30 10.94 8.37
CA LEU A 373 25.33 9.91 8.12
C LEU A 373 26.76 10.46 8.13
N ARG A 374 26.95 11.76 7.86
CA ARG A 374 28.27 12.42 8.00
C ARG A 374 28.80 12.44 9.43
N THR A 375 27.90 12.47 10.41
CA THR A 375 28.25 12.52 11.84
C THR A 375 28.02 11.21 12.57
N GLN A 376 27.12 10.38 12.07
CA GLN A 376 26.69 9.13 12.69
C GLN A 376 26.57 8.03 11.62
N PRO A 377 27.68 7.39 11.23
CA PRO A 377 27.62 6.28 10.27
C PRO A 377 26.76 5.12 10.79
N GLY A 378 25.93 4.55 9.92
CA GLY A 378 25.06 3.42 10.26
C GLY A 378 25.00 2.44 9.09
N PRO A 379 25.68 1.29 9.19
CA PRO A 379 25.58 0.28 8.16
C PRO A 379 24.21 -0.38 8.17
N ASP A 380 23.73 -0.77 6.99
CA ASP A 380 22.50 -1.56 6.79
C ASP A 380 21.24 -1.00 7.47
N HIS A 381 21.12 0.33 7.55
CA HIS A 381 19.90 0.95 8.09
C HIS A 381 18.66 0.69 7.22
N ARG A 382 18.84 0.53 5.88
CA ARG A 382 17.77 0.30 4.88
C ARG A 382 16.57 1.21 5.10
N PHE A 383 16.82 2.52 5.25
CA PHE A 383 15.73 3.48 5.22
C PHE A 383 15.14 3.52 3.81
N ILE A 384 13.81 3.56 3.73
CA ILE A 384 13.10 3.41 2.47
C ILE A 384 12.39 4.71 2.11
N LEU A 385 12.54 5.14 0.86
CA LEU A 385 11.67 6.16 0.28
C LEU A 385 10.47 5.47 -0.38
N GLN A 386 9.29 5.95 -0.04
CA GLN A 386 8.03 5.44 -0.55
C GLN A 386 7.54 6.33 -1.68
N HIS A 387 6.99 5.72 -2.73
CA HIS A 387 6.46 6.32 -3.94
C HIS A 387 7.53 6.89 -4.88
N CYS A 388 8.25 7.93 -4.49
CA CYS A 388 9.30 8.57 -5.29
C CYS A 388 8.86 8.82 -6.74
N GLN A 389 7.61 9.29 -6.92
CA GLN A 389 6.97 9.30 -8.24
C GLN A 389 7.73 10.13 -9.26
N LEU A 390 8.38 11.21 -8.85
CA LEU A 390 9.15 12.12 -9.71
C LEU A 390 10.67 12.02 -9.50
N ALA A 391 11.15 11.05 -8.72
CA ALA A 391 12.57 10.89 -8.49
C ALA A 391 13.34 10.70 -9.80
N ASP A 392 14.49 11.37 -9.92
CA ASP A 392 15.37 11.31 -11.07
C ASP A 392 16.57 10.35 -10.85
N ALA A 393 17.33 10.10 -11.92
CA ALA A 393 18.47 9.19 -11.86
C ALA A 393 19.59 9.67 -10.92
N ALA A 394 19.73 10.97 -10.69
CA ALA A 394 20.71 11.50 -9.74
C ALA A 394 20.27 11.18 -8.30
N GLN A 395 19.00 11.29 -8.01
CA GLN A 395 18.42 10.94 -6.71
C GLN A 395 18.53 9.44 -6.44
N PHE A 396 18.28 8.56 -7.43
CA PHE A 396 18.49 7.12 -7.26
C PHE A 396 19.97 6.77 -6.97
N ARG A 397 20.92 7.43 -7.64
CA ARG A 397 22.34 7.26 -7.32
C ARG A 397 22.67 7.71 -5.88
N ARG A 398 22.09 8.83 -5.42
CA ARG A 398 22.23 9.28 -4.03
C ARG A 398 21.61 8.28 -3.04
N MET A 399 20.41 7.77 -3.30
CA MET A 399 19.77 6.73 -2.47
C MET A 399 20.68 5.52 -2.30
N LYS A 400 21.25 5.02 -3.41
CA LYS A 400 22.20 3.90 -3.37
C LYS A 400 23.45 4.22 -2.54
N ALA A 401 24.05 5.39 -2.76
CA ALA A 401 25.26 5.82 -2.02
C ALA A 401 25.00 5.98 -0.51
N LEU A 402 23.78 6.38 -0.14
CA LEU A 402 23.36 6.53 1.26
C LEU A 402 22.84 5.23 1.88
N GLY A 403 22.83 4.10 1.18
CA GLY A 403 22.32 2.82 1.70
C GLY A 403 20.80 2.74 1.83
N MET A 404 20.08 3.59 1.13
CA MET A 404 18.61 3.58 1.07
C MET A 404 18.09 2.60 0.03
N GLY A 405 16.81 2.20 0.19
CA GLY A 405 16.02 1.60 -0.87
C GLY A 405 14.84 2.47 -1.26
N VAL A 406 14.15 2.08 -2.32
CA VAL A 406 12.96 2.77 -2.81
C VAL A 406 11.82 1.79 -3.08
N ASN A 407 10.61 2.20 -2.79
CA ASN A 407 9.39 1.46 -3.10
C ASN A 407 8.51 2.31 -4.02
N LEU A 408 8.46 1.98 -5.30
CA LEU A 408 7.88 2.80 -6.35
C LEU A 408 6.39 2.50 -6.54
N PHE A 409 5.59 3.54 -6.77
CA PHE A 409 4.15 3.42 -7.01
C PHE A 409 3.87 3.10 -8.50
N ALA A 410 4.29 1.91 -8.94
CA ALA A 410 4.36 1.58 -10.36
C ALA A 410 3.01 1.60 -11.10
N ASN A 411 1.89 1.28 -10.44
CA ASN A 411 0.56 1.31 -11.07
C ASN A 411 -0.11 2.69 -11.03
N HIS A 412 0.49 3.70 -10.38
CA HIS A 412 -0.06 5.06 -10.33
C HIS A 412 -0.21 5.68 -11.73
N HIS A 413 0.74 5.43 -12.64
CA HIS A 413 0.64 5.97 -14.00
C HIS A 413 -0.49 5.33 -14.81
N TYR A 414 -0.96 4.12 -14.46
CA TYR A 414 -2.15 3.55 -15.11
C TYR A 414 -3.39 4.38 -14.77
N TYR A 415 -3.60 4.68 -13.51
CA TYR A 415 -4.80 5.36 -13.05
C TYR A 415 -4.79 6.87 -13.34
N TRP A 416 -3.66 7.54 -13.13
CA TRP A 416 -3.53 9.01 -13.23
C TRP A 416 -2.55 9.50 -14.28
N GLY A 417 -1.96 8.64 -15.08
CA GLY A 417 -0.90 8.99 -16.02
C GLY A 417 -1.30 10.06 -17.04
N ASP A 418 -2.51 9.97 -17.59
CA ASP A 418 -3.01 10.95 -18.54
C ASP A 418 -3.23 12.32 -17.86
N GLN A 419 -3.77 12.36 -16.64
CA GLN A 419 -3.96 13.59 -15.87
C GLN A 419 -2.62 14.18 -15.43
N HIS A 420 -1.64 13.36 -15.10
CA HIS A 420 -0.29 13.83 -14.79
C HIS A 420 0.37 14.48 -16.00
N ARG A 421 0.23 13.85 -17.16
CA ARG A 421 0.76 14.39 -18.41
C ARG A 421 0.11 15.71 -18.82
N ASP A 422 -1.20 15.78 -18.72
CA ASP A 422 -1.96 16.87 -19.31
C ASP A 422 -2.26 18.01 -18.31
N VAL A 423 -2.19 17.76 -16.99
CA VAL A 423 -2.61 18.74 -15.97
C VAL A 423 -1.55 19.02 -14.92
N THR A 424 -0.94 17.98 -14.30
CA THR A 424 -0.20 18.19 -13.05
C THR A 424 1.30 18.41 -13.26
N VAL A 425 2.00 17.55 -14.02
CA VAL A 425 3.47 17.61 -14.14
C VAL A 425 3.96 17.88 -15.56
N GLY A 426 3.07 17.76 -16.56
CA GLY A 426 3.39 17.96 -17.97
C GLY A 426 4.01 16.72 -18.63
N PRO A 427 4.10 16.72 -19.98
CA PRO A 427 4.49 15.53 -20.74
C PRO A 427 5.86 14.97 -20.36
N GLU A 428 6.88 15.82 -20.29
CA GLU A 428 8.26 15.40 -20.04
C GLU A 428 8.43 14.69 -18.70
N ARG A 429 7.88 15.27 -17.61
CA ARG A 429 7.99 14.66 -16.27
C ARG A 429 7.12 13.44 -16.12
N ALA A 430 5.94 13.41 -16.76
CA ALA A 430 5.07 12.25 -16.75
C ALA A 430 5.71 11.02 -17.41
N GLU A 431 6.47 11.20 -18.50
CA GLU A 431 7.19 10.11 -19.18
C GLU A 431 8.23 9.42 -18.28
N ARG A 432 8.80 10.10 -17.30
CA ARG A 432 9.80 9.54 -16.39
C ARG A 432 9.28 9.21 -14.99
N MET A 433 7.98 9.38 -14.72
CA MET A 433 7.39 9.04 -13.42
C MET A 433 7.55 7.55 -13.09
N ASN A 434 7.62 7.24 -11.79
CA ASN A 434 7.70 5.87 -11.29
C ASN A 434 8.80 5.07 -12.01
N ALA A 435 10.01 5.57 -11.96
CA ALA A 435 11.12 5.26 -12.85
C ALA A 435 11.80 3.92 -12.49
N CYS A 436 11.09 2.79 -12.69
CA CYS A 436 11.57 1.44 -12.34
C CYS A 436 12.87 1.07 -13.09
N ARG A 437 12.98 1.42 -14.38
CA ARG A 437 14.19 1.15 -15.18
C ARG A 437 15.39 1.94 -14.63
N SER A 438 15.20 3.21 -14.30
CA SER A 438 16.25 4.02 -13.70
C SER A 438 16.71 3.48 -12.34
N ALA A 439 15.79 2.99 -11.51
CA ALA A 439 16.13 2.33 -10.25
C ALA A 439 16.97 1.06 -10.50
N LEU A 440 16.54 0.21 -11.44
CA LEU A 440 17.24 -1.02 -11.81
C LEU A 440 18.66 -0.71 -12.34
N ASP A 441 18.81 0.23 -13.28
CA ASP A 441 20.10 0.57 -13.90
C ASP A 441 21.08 1.21 -12.93
N THR A 442 20.60 1.98 -11.95
CA THR A 442 21.47 2.52 -10.90
C THR A 442 21.83 1.49 -9.86
N GLY A 443 21.11 0.37 -9.80
CA GLY A 443 21.30 -0.70 -8.81
C GLY A 443 20.95 -0.26 -7.39
N VAL A 444 20.04 0.71 -7.22
CA VAL A 444 19.40 0.98 -5.93
C VAL A 444 18.43 -0.17 -5.63
N PRO A 445 18.44 -0.75 -4.42
CA PRO A 445 17.43 -1.74 -4.08
C PRO A 445 16.02 -1.15 -4.20
N PHE A 446 15.12 -1.82 -4.93
CA PHE A 446 13.78 -1.32 -5.13
C PHE A 446 12.71 -2.40 -5.06
N SER A 447 11.51 -1.96 -4.75
CA SER A 447 10.24 -2.69 -4.84
C SER A 447 9.20 -1.83 -5.55
N ILE A 448 8.06 -2.44 -5.83
CA ILE A 448 6.89 -1.76 -6.36
C ILE A 448 5.67 -2.11 -5.51
N HIS A 449 4.69 -1.20 -5.43
CA HIS A 449 3.54 -1.33 -4.54
C HIS A 449 2.24 -0.80 -5.16
N SER A 450 1.10 -1.16 -4.55
CA SER A 450 -0.23 -0.73 -4.94
C SER A 450 -0.77 0.46 -4.14
N ASP A 451 -0.26 0.67 -2.92
CA ASP A 451 -0.81 1.66 -1.97
C ASP A 451 -2.31 1.43 -1.67
N ALA A 452 -2.72 0.17 -1.51
CA ALA A 452 -4.12 -0.14 -1.22
C ALA A 452 -4.60 0.56 0.07
N PRO A 453 -5.75 1.25 0.04
CA PRO A 453 -6.84 1.27 -0.94
C PRO A 453 -6.75 2.36 -2.02
N ILE A 454 -5.67 3.12 -2.12
CA ILE A 454 -5.51 4.19 -3.13
C ILE A 454 -5.67 3.59 -4.54
N THR A 455 -5.06 2.43 -4.76
CA THR A 455 -5.39 1.51 -5.86
C THR A 455 -5.67 0.12 -5.29
N PRO A 456 -6.30 -0.79 -6.04
CA PRO A 456 -6.55 -2.14 -5.55
C PRO A 456 -5.27 -2.90 -5.18
N LEU A 457 -5.35 -3.74 -4.13
CA LEU A 457 -4.29 -4.67 -3.76
C LEU A 457 -4.13 -5.72 -4.87
N ALA A 458 -3.15 -5.54 -5.75
CA ALA A 458 -2.94 -6.39 -6.91
C ALA A 458 -1.48 -6.36 -7.41
N PRO A 459 -0.53 -7.05 -6.74
CA PRO A 459 0.88 -6.98 -7.09
C PRO A 459 1.20 -7.43 -8.53
N LEU A 460 0.49 -8.43 -9.08
CA LEU A 460 0.67 -8.84 -10.49
C LEU A 460 0.23 -7.75 -11.47
N PHE A 461 -0.83 -7.00 -11.15
CA PHE A 461 -1.22 -5.82 -11.91
C PHE A 461 -0.19 -4.70 -11.78
N THR A 462 0.34 -4.48 -10.57
CA THR A 462 1.42 -3.51 -10.33
C THR A 462 2.68 -3.88 -11.14
N ALA A 463 3.04 -5.17 -11.18
CA ALA A 463 4.12 -5.70 -12.02
C ALA A 463 3.83 -5.48 -13.51
N TRP A 464 2.60 -5.77 -13.96
CA TRP A 464 2.17 -5.52 -15.34
C TRP A 464 2.31 -4.04 -15.72
N CYS A 465 1.96 -3.13 -14.82
CA CYS A 465 2.13 -1.69 -15.04
C CYS A 465 3.61 -1.31 -15.23
N ALA A 466 4.52 -1.85 -14.41
CA ALA A 466 5.96 -1.58 -14.54
C ALA A 466 6.55 -2.13 -15.86
N VAL A 467 6.02 -3.26 -16.36
CA VAL A 467 6.45 -3.91 -17.60
C VAL A 467 5.89 -3.20 -18.83
N ASN A 468 4.60 -2.85 -18.83
CA ASN A 468 3.92 -2.36 -20.04
C ASN A 468 3.84 -0.84 -20.12
N ARG A 469 3.78 -0.14 -18.99
CA ARG A 469 3.71 1.32 -18.92
C ARG A 469 2.49 1.92 -19.63
N LEU A 470 1.34 1.24 -19.56
CA LEU A 470 0.08 1.71 -20.15
C LEU A 470 -0.71 2.55 -19.13
N THR A 471 -1.33 3.64 -19.60
CA THR A 471 -2.38 4.35 -18.88
C THR A 471 -3.73 3.65 -19.09
N ALA A 472 -4.76 4.03 -18.32
CA ALA A 472 -6.11 3.47 -18.47
C ALA A 472 -6.74 3.75 -19.85
N THR A 473 -6.28 4.76 -20.59
CA THR A 473 -6.71 5.06 -21.96
C THR A 473 -5.92 4.28 -23.02
N GLY A 474 -4.93 3.45 -22.61
CA GLY A 474 -4.09 2.67 -23.50
C GLY A 474 -2.84 3.42 -24.03
N ARG A 475 -2.57 4.62 -23.54
CA ARG A 475 -1.35 5.35 -23.89
C ARG A 475 -0.14 4.69 -23.24
N VAL A 476 0.94 4.52 -24.00
CA VAL A 476 2.26 4.19 -23.42
C VAL A 476 2.86 5.47 -22.83
N LEU A 477 3.15 5.44 -21.52
CA LEU A 477 3.73 6.57 -20.80
C LEU A 477 5.12 6.19 -20.28
N GLY A 478 6.17 6.69 -20.91
CA GLY A 478 7.55 6.43 -20.52
C GLY A 478 8.04 5.02 -20.87
N ALA A 479 7.99 4.63 -22.14
CA ALA A 479 8.44 3.31 -22.63
C ALA A 479 9.88 2.95 -22.20
N HIS A 480 10.75 3.97 -22.05
CA HIS A 480 12.13 3.81 -21.61
C HIS A 480 12.27 3.42 -20.12
N GLN A 481 11.17 3.50 -19.36
CA GLN A 481 11.13 3.08 -17.96
C GLN A 481 10.56 1.66 -17.76
N ARG A 482 10.30 0.91 -18.84
CA ARG A 482 9.90 -0.50 -18.78
C ARG A 482 11.00 -1.37 -18.18
N ILE A 483 10.59 -2.36 -17.37
CA ILE A 483 11.46 -3.42 -16.85
C ILE A 483 10.99 -4.78 -17.35
N GLY A 484 11.84 -5.81 -17.22
CA GLY A 484 11.47 -7.18 -17.57
C GLY A 484 10.46 -7.80 -16.59
N VAL A 485 9.73 -8.83 -17.06
CA VAL A 485 8.75 -9.55 -16.23
C VAL A 485 9.41 -10.09 -14.96
N MET A 486 10.58 -10.73 -15.06
CA MET A 486 11.30 -11.28 -13.91
C MET A 486 11.75 -10.19 -12.92
N ASP A 487 12.16 -9.01 -13.42
CA ASP A 487 12.53 -7.88 -12.55
C ASP A 487 11.30 -7.36 -11.79
N ALA A 488 10.14 -7.28 -12.47
CA ALA A 488 8.89 -6.87 -11.85
C ALA A 488 8.38 -7.88 -10.80
N LEU A 489 8.47 -9.19 -11.11
CA LEU A 489 8.12 -10.25 -10.14
C LEU A 489 9.07 -10.26 -8.94
N ARG A 490 10.37 -10.01 -9.17
CA ARG A 490 11.34 -9.82 -8.07
C ARG A 490 11.01 -8.61 -7.21
N ALA A 491 10.54 -7.51 -7.82
CA ALA A 491 10.18 -6.28 -7.10
C ALA A 491 8.96 -6.45 -6.18
N VAL A 492 8.04 -7.40 -6.47
CA VAL A 492 6.88 -7.73 -5.62
C VAL A 492 7.11 -8.96 -4.73
N THR A 493 8.33 -9.49 -4.67
CA THR A 493 8.72 -10.61 -3.83
C THR A 493 9.97 -10.26 -3.01
N LEU A 494 11.15 -10.67 -3.48
CA LEU A 494 12.42 -10.47 -2.77
C LEU A 494 12.77 -8.98 -2.60
N GLY A 495 12.50 -8.13 -3.60
CA GLY A 495 12.71 -6.68 -3.49
C GLY A 495 11.86 -6.05 -2.39
N ALA A 496 10.56 -6.40 -2.35
CA ALA A 496 9.66 -5.92 -1.31
C ALA A 496 10.03 -6.49 0.08
N ALA A 497 10.44 -7.75 0.17
CA ALA A 497 10.95 -8.34 1.41
C ALA A 497 12.20 -7.59 1.92
N TRP A 498 13.11 -7.20 1.02
CA TRP A 498 14.31 -6.43 1.36
C TRP A 498 13.96 -5.06 1.95
N THR A 499 12.96 -4.38 1.41
CA THR A 499 12.53 -3.06 1.95
C THR A 499 11.97 -3.16 3.37
N LEU A 500 11.58 -4.35 3.80
CA LEU A 500 11.05 -4.63 5.14
C LEU A 500 12.10 -5.27 6.08
N LYS A 501 13.34 -5.46 5.64
CA LYS A 501 14.36 -6.27 6.34
C LYS A 501 13.86 -7.69 6.67
N LEU A 502 13.11 -8.29 5.76
CA LEU A 502 12.58 -9.66 5.88
C LEU A 502 13.10 -10.60 4.78
N ASP A 503 14.02 -10.15 3.94
CA ASP A 503 14.60 -10.92 2.82
C ASP A 503 15.38 -12.17 3.26
N GLY A 504 15.81 -12.22 4.51
CA GLY A 504 16.35 -13.44 5.13
C GLY A 504 15.27 -14.47 5.54
N GLU A 505 14.00 -14.07 5.57
CA GLU A 505 12.90 -14.93 6.01
C GLU A 505 11.89 -15.26 4.90
N ILE A 506 11.66 -14.35 3.95
CA ILE A 506 10.65 -14.44 2.88
C ILE A 506 11.15 -13.89 1.55
N GLY A 507 10.32 -13.93 0.52
CA GLY A 507 10.55 -13.30 -0.79
C GLY A 507 11.28 -14.18 -1.80
N SER A 508 11.80 -15.34 -1.39
CA SER A 508 12.32 -16.41 -2.26
C SER A 508 12.08 -17.77 -1.64
N ILE A 509 12.10 -18.84 -2.46
CA ILE A 509 11.96 -20.22 -2.01
C ILE A 509 13.35 -20.79 -1.81
N GLU A 510 13.84 -20.69 -0.58
CA GLU A 510 15.18 -21.11 -0.16
C GLU A 510 15.13 -21.83 1.19
N CYS A 511 16.08 -22.75 1.41
CA CYS A 511 16.20 -23.48 2.67
C CYS A 511 16.24 -22.51 3.86
N GLY A 512 15.46 -22.83 4.89
CA GLY A 512 15.35 -22.04 6.13
C GLY A 512 14.37 -20.88 6.10
N LYS A 513 13.94 -20.41 4.92
CA LYS A 513 12.91 -19.37 4.79
C LYS A 513 11.52 -19.90 5.10
N ARG A 514 10.56 -19.01 5.29
CA ARG A 514 9.16 -19.36 5.55
C ARG A 514 8.55 -20.02 4.32
N ALA A 515 7.71 -21.00 4.55
CA ALA A 515 6.94 -21.67 3.51
C ALA A 515 5.71 -20.80 3.15
N ASP A 516 6.00 -19.64 2.56
CA ASP A 516 5.04 -18.65 2.09
C ASP A 516 5.06 -18.66 0.56
N PHE A 517 3.95 -19.11 -0.06
CA PHE A 517 3.85 -19.25 -1.51
C PHE A 517 2.62 -18.53 -2.06
N CYS A 518 2.75 -17.97 -3.25
CA CYS A 518 1.65 -17.61 -4.15
C CYS A 518 1.43 -18.78 -5.10
N VAL A 519 0.18 -19.24 -5.23
CA VAL A 519 -0.23 -20.34 -6.10
C VAL A 519 -0.97 -19.76 -7.30
N LEU A 520 -0.44 -19.97 -8.50
CA LEU A 520 -0.94 -19.41 -9.75
C LEU A 520 -1.48 -20.51 -10.66
N GLU A 521 -2.56 -20.20 -11.40
CA GLU A 521 -3.10 -21.08 -12.45
C GLU A 521 -2.16 -21.15 -13.66
N ASP A 522 -1.56 -20.02 -14.03
CA ASP A 522 -0.74 -19.87 -15.21
C ASP A 522 0.68 -19.41 -14.83
N ASP A 523 1.64 -19.65 -15.71
CA ASP A 523 3.02 -19.21 -15.53
C ASP A 523 3.16 -17.72 -15.91
N PRO A 524 3.47 -16.83 -14.95
CA PRO A 524 3.56 -15.40 -15.20
C PRO A 524 4.72 -15.03 -16.15
N THR A 525 5.66 -15.94 -16.39
CA THR A 525 6.80 -15.73 -17.31
C THR A 525 6.53 -16.20 -18.74
N GLU A 526 5.46 -16.99 -18.95
CA GLU A 526 5.12 -17.60 -20.23
C GLU A 526 3.86 -16.99 -20.88
N VAL A 527 2.97 -16.36 -20.12
CA VAL A 527 1.71 -15.79 -20.64
C VAL A 527 1.89 -14.58 -21.56
N GLY A 528 3.10 -14.05 -21.69
CA GLY A 528 3.36 -12.77 -22.37
C GLY A 528 3.18 -11.56 -21.44
N ALA A 529 3.98 -10.54 -21.68
CA ALA A 529 4.04 -9.35 -20.81
C ALA A 529 2.69 -8.63 -20.69
N GLU A 530 1.92 -8.60 -21.77
CA GLU A 530 0.59 -7.98 -21.87
C GLU A 530 -0.47 -8.68 -21.04
N HIS A 531 -0.29 -9.99 -20.78
CA HIS A 531 -1.23 -10.83 -20.03
C HIS A 531 -0.85 -11.08 -18.56
N LEU A 532 0.26 -10.53 -18.10
CA LEU A 532 0.72 -10.71 -16.71
C LEU A 532 -0.36 -10.34 -15.68
N LYS A 533 -1.17 -9.31 -15.95
CA LYS A 533 -2.30 -8.90 -15.10
C LYS A 533 -3.48 -9.86 -15.07
N ASP A 534 -3.56 -10.75 -16.07
CA ASP A 534 -4.67 -11.69 -16.25
C ASP A 534 -4.38 -13.06 -15.60
N VAL A 535 -3.15 -13.28 -15.13
CA VAL A 535 -2.75 -14.48 -14.40
C VAL A 535 -3.59 -14.60 -13.13
N ARG A 536 -4.31 -15.74 -13.03
CA ARG A 536 -5.21 -15.98 -11.92
C ARG A 536 -4.46 -16.55 -10.71
N VAL A 537 -4.73 -15.97 -9.56
CA VAL A 537 -4.28 -16.49 -8.26
C VAL A 537 -5.27 -17.58 -7.82
N TRP A 538 -4.80 -18.81 -7.65
CA TRP A 538 -5.56 -19.90 -7.06
C TRP A 538 -5.69 -19.72 -5.54
N GLY A 539 -4.67 -19.19 -4.89
CA GLY A 539 -4.62 -18.96 -3.46
C GLY A 539 -3.20 -18.71 -2.96
N THR A 540 -3.02 -18.88 -1.66
CA THR A 540 -1.71 -18.73 -0.99
C THR A 540 -1.41 -19.91 -0.08
N VAL A 541 -0.13 -20.11 0.20
CA VAL A 541 0.36 -20.92 1.33
C VAL A 541 1.09 -19.96 2.25
N GLN A 542 0.77 -20.00 3.53
CA GLN A 542 1.41 -19.16 4.53
C GLN A 542 1.86 -20.00 5.72
N GLY A 543 3.18 -20.04 5.98
CA GLY A 543 3.75 -20.90 6.99
C GLY A 543 3.40 -22.39 6.77
N GLY A 544 3.30 -22.84 5.51
CA GLY A 544 2.90 -24.20 5.14
C GLY A 544 1.38 -24.48 5.17
N ARG A 545 0.53 -23.50 5.54
CA ARG A 545 -0.94 -23.61 5.53
C ARG A 545 -1.51 -23.07 4.25
N VAL A 546 -2.46 -23.78 3.69
CA VAL A 546 -3.07 -23.46 2.38
C VAL A 546 -4.35 -22.65 2.57
N PHE A 547 -4.47 -21.55 1.83
CA PHE A 547 -5.63 -20.68 1.78
C PHE A 547 -6.05 -20.49 0.32
N GLN A 548 -7.18 -21.07 -0.05
CA GLN A 548 -7.73 -20.93 -1.39
C GLN A 548 -8.42 -19.57 -1.53
N ALA A 549 -8.24 -18.90 -2.67
CA ALA A 549 -8.95 -17.68 -3.00
C ALA A 549 -10.45 -17.95 -3.16
N PRO A 550 -11.33 -17.05 -2.65
CA PRO A 550 -12.79 -17.20 -2.77
C PRO A 550 -13.30 -17.00 -4.20
#